data_2a3cd91b87bf45fbea734cd28e4634b2
#
_entry.id   2a3cd91b87bf45fbea734cd28e4634b2
#
_cell.length_a   1.000
_cell.length_b   1.000
_cell.length_c   1.000
_cell.angle_alpha   90.00
_cell.angle_beta   90.00
_cell.angle_gamma   90.00
#
_symmetry.space_group_name_H-M   'P 1'
#
loop_
_entity.id
_entity.type
_entity.pdbx_description
1 polymer ?
#
loop_
_entity_poly.entity_id
_entity_poly.type
_entity_poly.pdbx_seq_one_letter_code
_entity_poly.pdbx_strand_id
1 'polypeptide(L)'
;MVLGRNHGTVMIAEESTAWPKVTGKAEDDGLGFSLKWNMGWMNDFLEYMKLDPYFRKFNHNKMTFSMTYAYSEKYVLVISHDEVVHLKKSMLEKMPGEPDDKFKNLKAAYTFMFCHPGKKLLFMGQEFGQLREWSEERELDWFLLGEEKHRDLKDFVQTLLKMYRKYPALYGTDTDPSGFEWINADDGDRSIYSFVRKSPTKRNNLLVVCNFTPVERPDYRVGVPKKKQYTLVLDENGQTAKKVFKAEKQDCDNRPFSFAYPLPAYGVAVFQY
;
A
#
# COMPACT_ATOMS: atom_id res chain seq x y z
N MET A 1 28.85 -13.09 -8.43
CA MET A 1 29.94 -12.50 -9.22
C MET A 1 29.68 -11.05 -9.63
N VAL A 2 28.50 -10.66 -10.15
CA VAL A 2 28.17 -9.26 -10.56
C VAL A 2 28.24 -8.30 -9.40
N LEU A 3 27.54 -8.58 -8.29
CA LEU A 3 27.49 -7.70 -7.10
C LEU A 3 28.86 -7.54 -6.41
N GLY A 4 29.69 -8.58 -6.44
CA GLY A 4 31.04 -8.50 -5.85
C GLY A 4 32.03 -7.66 -6.67
N ARG A 5 31.78 -7.45 -7.97
CA ARG A 5 32.63 -6.64 -8.85
C ARG A 5 32.17 -5.20 -8.99
N ASN A 6 30.86 -4.94 -8.71
CA ASN A 6 30.23 -3.65 -8.94
C ASN A 6 29.55 -3.21 -7.64
N HIS A 7 30.28 -2.55 -6.76
CA HIS A 7 29.75 -2.04 -5.51
C HIS A 7 28.61 -1.03 -5.76
N GLY A 8 27.50 -1.19 -5.06
CA GLY A 8 26.30 -0.34 -5.18
C GLY A 8 25.32 -0.78 -6.26
N THR A 9 25.63 -1.81 -7.06
CA THR A 9 24.67 -2.38 -8.02
C THR A 9 23.56 -3.13 -7.29
N VAL A 10 22.33 -2.93 -7.74
CA VAL A 10 21.14 -3.66 -7.25
C VAL A 10 20.64 -4.56 -8.38
N MET A 11 20.56 -5.85 -8.11
CA MET A 11 20.01 -6.85 -9.04
C MET A 11 18.61 -7.24 -8.56
N ILE A 12 17.60 -7.05 -9.39
CA ILE A 12 16.21 -7.34 -9.06
C ILE A 12 15.73 -8.47 -9.97
N ALA A 13 15.21 -9.55 -9.38
CA ALA A 13 14.66 -10.67 -10.12
C ALA A 13 13.19 -10.45 -10.41
N GLU A 14 12.80 -10.61 -11.67
CA GLU A 14 11.43 -10.89 -12.08
C GLU A 14 11.27 -12.40 -12.14
N GLU A 15 10.67 -12.98 -11.11
CA GLU A 15 10.51 -14.42 -10.99
C GLU A 15 9.14 -14.70 -10.33
N SER A 16 8.26 -15.38 -11.05
CA SER A 16 6.86 -15.57 -10.71
C SER A 16 6.55 -16.88 -9.99
N THR A 17 7.55 -17.78 -9.90
CA THR A 17 7.35 -19.09 -9.26
C THR A 17 7.66 -19.06 -7.76
N ALA A 18 7.45 -20.18 -7.11
CA ALA A 18 7.83 -20.40 -5.71
C ALA A 18 9.31 -20.80 -5.53
N TRP A 19 10.19 -20.46 -6.49
CA TRP A 19 11.62 -20.77 -6.36
C TRP A 19 12.19 -20.13 -5.08
N PRO A 20 12.80 -20.93 -4.20
CA PRO A 20 13.24 -20.43 -2.89
C PRO A 20 14.58 -19.70 -2.98
N LYS A 21 14.84 -18.84 -1.99
CA LYS A 21 16.14 -18.17 -1.78
C LYS A 21 16.65 -17.36 -2.98
N VAL A 22 15.75 -16.76 -3.77
CA VAL A 22 16.15 -15.89 -4.90
C VAL A 22 16.99 -14.72 -4.37
N THR A 23 16.61 -14.15 -3.23
CA THR A 23 17.33 -13.06 -2.56
C THR A 23 18.26 -13.55 -1.44
N GLY A 24 18.40 -14.87 -1.28
CA GLY A 24 19.33 -15.49 -0.36
C GLY A 24 20.78 -15.32 -0.81
N LYS A 25 21.71 -15.38 0.14
CA LYS A 25 23.14 -15.32 -0.19
C LYS A 25 23.58 -16.56 -0.97
N ALA A 26 24.53 -16.41 -1.89
CA ALA A 26 25.09 -17.52 -2.65
C ALA A 26 25.78 -18.57 -1.75
N GLU A 27 26.31 -18.14 -0.60
CA GLU A 27 26.93 -19.00 0.42
C GLU A 27 25.91 -19.93 1.10
N ASP A 28 24.62 -19.54 1.09
CA ASP A 28 23.50 -20.27 1.68
C ASP A 28 22.61 -20.93 0.60
N ASP A 29 23.18 -21.30 -0.55
CA ASP A 29 22.49 -21.84 -1.73
C ASP A 29 21.43 -20.91 -2.32
N GLY A 30 21.58 -19.61 -2.12
CA GLY A 30 20.72 -18.59 -2.71
C GLY A 30 21.23 -18.08 -4.06
N LEU A 31 20.36 -17.44 -4.85
CA LEU A 31 20.74 -16.89 -6.15
C LEU A 31 21.47 -15.53 -6.04
N GLY A 32 21.45 -14.89 -4.89
CA GLY A 32 22.17 -13.64 -4.61
C GLY A 32 21.56 -12.38 -5.21
N PHE A 33 20.29 -12.40 -5.63
CA PHE A 33 19.61 -11.16 -6.04
C PHE A 33 19.40 -10.21 -4.85
N SER A 34 19.40 -8.92 -5.12
CA SER A 34 19.15 -7.91 -4.09
C SER A 34 17.69 -7.87 -3.68
N LEU A 35 16.80 -8.02 -4.65
CA LEU A 35 15.33 -7.95 -4.49
C LEU A 35 14.67 -8.91 -5.48
N LYS A 36 13.41 -9.28 -5.19
CA LYS A 36 12.54 -10.08 -6.06
C LYS A 36 11.18 -9.39 -6.20
N TRP A 37 10.58 -9.41 -7.39
CA TRP A 37 9.21 -8.96 -7.58
C TRP A 37 8.23 -9.88 -6.85
N ASN A 38 7.24 -9.30 -6.18
CA ASN A 38 6.17 -10.04 -5.52
C ASN A 38 4.96 -10.18 -6.44
N MET A 39 5.02 -11.14 -7.36
CA MET A 39 3.95 -11.39 -8.33
C MET A 39 2.68 -11.94 -7.64
N GLY A 40 2.82 -12.70 -6.55
CA GLY A 40 1.69 -13.22 -5.78
C GLY A 40 0.89 -12.08 -5.15
N TRP A 41 1.57 -11.15 -4.47
CA TRP A 41 0.92 -9.96 -3.93
C TRP A 41 0.23 -9.14 -5.05
N MET A 42 0.92 -8.94 -6.16
CA MET A 42 0.40 -8.16 -7.28
C MET A 42 -0.91 -8.75 -7.82
N ASN A 43 -0.95 -10.07 -8.04
CA ASN A 43 -2.15 -10.75 -8.54
C ASN A 43 -3.32 -10.62 -7.55
N ASP A 44 -3.11 -10.97 -6.27
CA ASP A 44 -4.14 -10.89 -5.24
C ASP A 44 -4.67 -9.45 -5.05
N PHE A 45 -3.73 -8.49 -4.99
CA PHE A 45 -4.07 -7.07 -4.86
C PHE A 45 -4.92 -6.56 -6.03
N LEU A 46 -4.51 -6.84 -7.28
CA LEU A 46 -5.24 -6.40 -8.46
C LEU A 46 -6.58 -7.11 -8.61
N GLU A 47 -6.66 -8.40 -8.31
CA GLU A 47 -7.93 -9.13 -8.30
C GLU A 47 -8.91 -8.51 -7.30
N TYR A 48 -8.45 -8.22 -6.08
CA TYR A 48 -9.28 -7.56 -5.08
C TYR A 48 -9.73 -6.17 -5.53
N MET A 49 -8.83 -5.36 -6.06
CA MET A 49 -9.13 -3.98 -6.45
C MET A 49 -10.11 -3.88 -7.62
N LYS A 50 -10.15 -4.88 -8.51
CA LYS A 50 -11.10 -4.96 -9.64
C LYS A 50 -12.52 -5.34 -9.20
N LEU A 51 -12.69 -5.93 -8.02
CA LEU A 51 -14.01 -6.35 -7.53
C LEU A 51 -14.91 -5.14 -7.27
N ASP A 52 -16.18 -5.29 -7.63
CA ASP A 52 -17.22 -4.44 -7.07
C ASP A 52 -17.11 -4.47 -5.53
N PRO A 53 -17.17 -3.31 -4.85
CA PRO A 53 -17.01 -3.22 -3.39
C PRO A 53 -17.91 -4.16 -2.60
N TYR A 54 -19.09 -4.48 -3.11
CA TYR A 54 -20.00 -5.43 -2.49
C TYR A 54 -19.40 -6.83 -2.33
N PHE A 55 -18.58 -7.28 -3.29
CA PHE A 55 -17.96 -8.60 -3.27
C PHE A 55 -16.64 -8.65 -2.51
N ARG A 56 -16.07 -7.51 -2.13
CA ARG A 56 -14.78 -7.42 -1.42
C ARG A 56 -14.80 -8.15 -0.08
N LYS A 57 -15.91 -8.11 0.63
CA LYS A 57 -16.06 -8.82 1.91
C LYS A 57 -15.84 -10.33 1.82
N PHE A 58 -16.15 -10.95 0.68
CA PHE A 58 -15.94 -12.38 0.44
C PHE A 58 -14.53 -12.72 -0.06
N ASN A 59 -13.73 -11.70 -0.34
CA ASN A 59 -12.37 -11.80 -0.86
C ASN A 59 -11.34 -11.06 0.02
N HIS A 60 -11.69 -10.80 1.26
CA HIS A 60 -10.89 -10.01 2.19
C HIS A 60 -9.46 -10.55 2.37
N ASN A 61 -9.32 -11.88 2.35
CA ASN A 61 -8.05 -12.58 2.49
C ASN A 61 -7.04 -12.28 1.36
N LYS A 62 -7.48 -11.86 0.18
CA LYS A 62 -6.54 -11.48 -0.91
C LYS A 62 -5.61 -10.33 -0.50
N MET A 63 -6.07 -9.44 0.35
CA MET A 63 -5.25 -8.32 0.84
C MET A 63 -4.36 -8.68 2.03
N THR A 64 -4.69 -9.77 2.74
CA THR A 64 -3.95 -10.19 3.95
C THR A 64 -3.03 -11.38 3.71
N PHE A 65 -3.30 -12.21 2.72
CA PHE A 65 -2.59 -13.46 2.47
C PHE A 65 -1.10 -13.27 2.23
N SER A 66 -0.71 -12.21 1.53
CA SER A 66 0.71 -11.93 1.24
C SER A 66 1.57 -11.80 2.51
N MET A 67 0.99 -11.46 3.65
CA MET A 67 1.72 -11.38 4.91
C MET A 67 2.18 -12.73 5.45
N THR A 68 1.62 -13.83 4.97
CA THR A 68 2.05 -15.20 5.34
C THR A 68 3.44 -15.52 4.79
N TYR A 69 3.86 -14.86 3.71
CA TYR A 69 5.16 -15.07 3.07
C TYR A 69 5.97 -13.79 2.84
N ALA A 70 5.49 -12.64 3.30
CA ALA A 70 6.08 -11.32 3.05
C ALA A 70 7.59 -11.21 3.40
N TYR A 71 8.08 -12.09 4.25
CA TYR A 71 9.46 -12.09 4.74
C TYR A 71 10.28 -13.29 4.26
N SER A 72 9.74 -14.12 3.36
CA SER A 72 10.49 -15.24 2.77
C SER A 72 11.57 -14.78 1.80
N GLU A 73 11.39 -13.61 1.19
CA GLU A 73 12.30 -12.96 0.26
C GLU A 73 12.34 -11.44 0.51
N LYS A 74 13.25 -10.73 -0.12
CA LYS A 74 13.30 -9.26 -0.11
C LYS A 74 12.46 -8.73 -1.26
N TYR A 75 11.18 -8.51 -1.01
CA TYR A 75 10.22 -8.23 -2.05
C TYR A 75 10.16 -6.76 -2.52
N VAL A 76 9.82 -6.60 -3.80
CA VAL A 76 9.28 -5.38 -4.39
C VAL A 76 7.81 -5.63 -4.71
N LEU A 77 6.92 -4.83 -4.18
CA LEU A 77 5.52 -4.78 -4.58
C LEU A 77 5.44 -4.08 -5.93
N VAL A 78 5.02 -4.80 -6.94
CA VAL A 78 5.11 -4.35 -8.33
C VAL A 78 3.74 -4.06 -8.92
N ILE A 79 3.66 -2.97 -9.65
CA ILE A 79 2.69 -2.69 -10.69
C ILE A 79 3.53 -2.23 -11.88
N SER A 80 3.87 -3.19 -12.74
CA SER A 80 4.75 -2.97 -13.88
C SER A 80 3.97 -2.59 -15.15
N HIS A 81 4.65 -2.55 -16.30
CA HIS A 81 4.01 -2.36 -17.59
C HIS A 81 3.02 -3.49 -17.92
N ASP A 82 3.33 -4.72 -17.54
CA ASP A 82 2.51 -5.90 -17.83
C ASP A 82 1.09 -5.82 -17.24
N GLU A 83 0.91 -5.11 -16.13
CA GLU A 83 -0.40 -4.95 -15.52
C GLU A 83 -1.27 -3.90 -16.21
N VAL A 84 -0.69 -3.09 -17.11
CA VAL A 84 -1.39 -1.94 -17.74
C VAL A 84 -1.35 -1.96 -19.27
N VAL A 85 -1.19 -3.14 -19.86
CA VAL A 85 -1.17 -3.41 -21.31
C VAL A 85 -2.08 -4.58 -21.66
N HIS A 86 -2.24 -4.87 -22.95
CA HIS A 86 -2.87 -6.09 -23.49
C HIS A 86 -4.27 -6.37 -22.95
N LEU A 87 -5.15 -5.38 -22.99
CA LEU A 87 -6.56 -5.43 -22.55
C LEU A 87 -6.74 -5.63 -21.04
N LYS A 88 -5.70 -5.37 -20.27
CA LYS A 88 -5.75 -5.42 -18.80
C LYS A 88 -6.24 -4.11 -18.16
N LYS A 89 -6.42 -3.04 -18.94
CA LYS A 89 -6.79 -1.67 -18.53
C LYS A 89 -5.68 -0.96 -17.72
N SER A 90 -5.71 0.37 -17.69
CA SER A 90 -4.86 1.16 -16.78
C SER A 90 -5.26 0.94 -15.31
N MET A 91 -4.45 1.38 -14.36
CA MET A 91 -4.78 1.24 -12.94
C MET A 91 -6.08 1.95 -12.57
N LEU A 92 -6.32 3.15 -13.12
CA LEU A 92 -7.56 3.88 -12.87
C LEU A 92 -8.78 3.14 -13.45
N GLU A 93 -8.67 2.61 -14.67
CA GLU A 93 -9.76 1.90 -15.33
C GLU A 93 -10.05 0.51 -14.73
N LYS A 94 -9.12 -0.05 -13.95
CA LYS A 94 -9.39 -1.25 -13.15
C LYS A 94 -10.32 -0.99 -11.97
N MET A 95 -10.35 0.24 -11.47
CA MET A 95 -11.19 0.58 -10.31
C MET A 95 -12.66 0.55 -10.70
N PRO A 96 -13.54 -0.10 -9.93
CA PRO A 96 -14.99 -0.09 -10.14
C PRO A 96 -15.60 1.25 -9.73
N GLY A 97 -16.81 1.50 -10.20
CA GLY A 97 -17.62 2.65 -9.84
C GLY A 97 -17.55 3.81 -10.82
N GLU A 98 -18.15 4.91 -10.44
CA GLU A 98 -18.15 6.17 -11.18
C GLU A 98 -16.76 6.83 -11.15
N PRO A 99 -16.47 7.79 -12.04
CA PRO A 99 -15.15 8.42 -12.12
C PRO A 99 -14.59 8.91 -10.77
N ASP A 100 -15.42 9.54 -9.94
CA ASP A 100 -14.99 10.02 -8.61
C ASP A 100 -14.59 8.87 -7.68
N ASP A 101 -15.35 7.79 -7.71
CA ASP A 101 -15.08 6.59 -6.91
C ASP A 101 -13.81 5.89 -7.38
N LYS A 102 -13.56 5.85 -8.70
CA LYS A 102 -12.32 5.29 -9.24
C LYS A 102 -11.08 5.99 -8.69
N PHE A 103 -11.07 7.35 -8.67
CA PHE A 103 -9.93 8.11 -8.12
C PHE A 103 -9.77 7.89 -6.62
N LYS A 104 -10.86 7.93 -5.84
CA LYS A 104 -10.82 7.67 -4.40
C LYS A 104 -10.31 6.26 -4.11
N ASN A 105 -10.84 5.27 -4.80
CA ASN A 105 -10.46 3.87 -4.65
C ASN A 105 -8.98 3.66 -5.02
N LEU A 106 -8.49 4.31 -6.08
CA LEU A 106 -7.09 4.24 -6.48
C LEU A 106 -6.15 4.89 -5.45
N LYS A 107 -6.55 6.03 -4.85
CA LYS A 107 -5.81 6.63 -3.73
C LYS A 107 -5.72 5.69 -2.52
N ALA A 108 -6.82 5.00 -2.18
CA ALA A 108 -6.83 3.99 -1.12
C ALA A 108 -5.90 2.81 -1.45
N ALA A 109 -5.94 2.32 -2.69
CA ALA A 109 -5.07 1.26 -3.18
C ALA A 109 -3.58 1.63 -3.08
N TYR A 110 -3.21 2.82 -3.53
CA TYR A 110 -1.82 3.29 -3.43
C TYR A 110 -1.38 3.52 -1.99
N THR A 111 -2.26 4.03 -1.12
CA THR A 111 -1.93 4.17 0.31
C THR A 111 -1.63 2.81 0.93
N PHE A 112 -2.47 1.81 0.68
CA PHE A 112 -2.24 0.45 1.17
C PHE A 112 -0.91 -0.10 0.64
N MET A 113 -0.66 -0.01 -0.68
CA MET A 113 0.58 -0.46 -1.32
C MET A 113 1.80 0.21 -0.70
N PHE A 114 1.80 1.55 -0.57
CA PHE A 114 2.95 2.29 -0.06
C PHE A 114 3.20 2.04 1.43
N CYS A 115 2.16 1.73 2.20
CA CYS A 115 2.28 1.41 3.61
C CYS A 115 2.53 -0.08 3.90
N HIS A 116 2.27 -0.99 2.96
CA HIS A 116 2.54 -2.42 3.11
C HIS A 116 4.06 -2.71 3.12
N PRO A 117 4.56 -3.77 3.79
CA PRO A 117 5.98 -4.17 3.71
C PRO A 117 6.45 -4.48 2.29
N GLY A 118 7.72 -4.20 2.00
CA GLY A 118 8.36 -4.38 0.69
C GLY A 118 8.66 -3.06 -0.03
N LYS A 119 9.59 -3.09 -1.00
CA LYS A 119 9.87 -1.94 -1.87
C LYS A 119 8.73 -1.74 -2.85
N LYS A 120 8.70 -0.63 -3.57
CA LYS A 120 7.58 -0.24 -4.44
C LYS A 120 8.04 -0.03 -5.87
N LEU A 121 7.24 -0.53 -6.81
CA LEU A 121 7.34 -0.20 -8.22
C LEU A 121 5.95 0.17 -8.72
N LEU A 122 5.81 1.41 -9.17
CA LEU A 122 4.62 1.91 -9.84
C LEU A 122 5.05 2.37 -11.24
N PHE A 123 4.45 1.78 -12.28
CA PHE A 123 4.81 2.08 -13.65
C PHE A 123 4.37 3.50 -14.05
N MET A 124 5.13 4.12 -14.96
CA MET A 124 4.89 5.49 -15.43
C MET A 124 3.47 5.71 -15.96
N GLY A 125 2.92 6.89 -15.69
CA GLY A 125 1.55 7.27 -16.07
C GLY A 125 0.48 6.86 -15.07
N GLN A 126 0.77 5.87 -14.21
CA GLN A 126 -0.21 5.41 -13.23
C GLN A 126 -0.31 6.37 -12.05
N GLU A 127 0.73 7.17 -11.80
CA GLU A 127 0.77 8.18 -10.74
C GLU A 127 -0.17 9.36 -10.97
N PHE A 128 -0.58 9.60 -12.23
CA PHE A 128 -1.59 10.61 -12.56
C PHE A 128 -2.88 10.01 -13.14
N GLY A 129 -3.02 8.66 -13.11
CA GLY A 129 -4.23 7.99 -13.54
C GLY A 129 -4.43 7.99 -15.05
N GLN A 130 -3.41 7.69 -15.84
CA GLN A 130 -3.55 7.52 -17.28
C GLN A 130 -4.76 6.64 -17.58
N LEU A 131 -5.61 7.04 -18.53
CA LEU A 131 -6.84 6.32 -18.88
C LEU A 131 -6.56 5.15 -19.83
N ARG A 132 -5.78 5.41 -20.88
CA ARG A 132 -5.42 4.38 -21.86
C ARG A 132 -4.35 3.46 -21.26
N GLU A 133 -4.34 2.23 -21.75
CA GLU A 133 -3.22 1.31 -21.54
C GLU A 133 -1.92 1.93 -22.06
N TRP A 134 -0.81 1.57 -21.43
CA TRP A 134 0.49 1.98 -21.90
C TRP A 134 0.84 1.34 -23.26
N SER A 135 1.60 2.04 -24.08
CA SER A 135 2.15 1.55 -25.33
C SER A 135 3.47 2.24 -25.58
N GLU A 136 4.45 1.49 -26.08
CA GLU A 136 5.76 1.99 -26.53
C GLU A 136 5.65 2.85 -27.80
N GLU A 137 4.55 2.78 -28.54
CA GLU A 137 4.34 3.51 -29.79
C GLU A 137 3.92 4.96 -29.58
N ARG A 138 3.63 5.37 -28.35
CA ARG A 138 3.14 6.71 -28.04
C ARG A 138 3.61 7.23 -26.69
N GLU A 139 3.65 8.54 -26.56
CA GLU A 139 3.87 9.19 -25.28
C GLU A 139 2.72 8.99 -24.29
N LEU A 140 2.98 9.25 -23.00
CA LEU A 140 1.97 9.28 -21.96
C LEU A 140 0.96 10.41 -22.22
N ASP A 141 -0.25 10.24 -21.71
CA ASP A 141 -1.36 11.19 -21.88
C ASP A 141 -1.19 12.43 -20.99
N TRP A 142 -0.08 13.16 -21.13
CA TRP A 142 0.26 14.34 -20.31
C TRP A 142 -0.82 15.43 -20.31
N PHE A 143 -1.67 15.49 -21.33
CA PHE A 143 -2.80 16.42 -21.42
C PHE A 143 -3.81 16.21 -20.29
N LEU A 144 -3.91 14.99 -19.71
CA LEU A 144 -4.79 14.69 -18.57
C LEU A 144 -4.44 15.54 -17.34
N LEU A 145 -3.20 16.01 -17.22
CA LEU A 145 -2.82 16.95 -16.16
C LEU A 145 -3.51 18.33 -16.28
N GLY A 146 -4.17 18.61 -17.40
CA GLY A 146 -5.11 19.71 -17.52
C GLY A 146 -6.38 19.56 -16.67
N GLU A 147 -6.74 18.32 -16.28
CA GLU A 147 -7.90 17.99 -15.47
C GLU A 147 -7.56 17.94 -13.98
N GLU A 148 -8.45 18.48 -13.14
CA GLU A 148 -8.23 18.60 -11.69
C GLU A 148 -7.98 17.24 -11.02
N LYS A 149 -8.81 16.23 -11.30
CA LYS A 149 -8.72 14.91 -10.67
C LYS A 149 -7.40 14.20 -10.93
N HIS A 150 -6.85 14.35 -12.13
CA HIS A 150 -5.56 13.78 -12.51
C HIS A 150 -4.40 14.51 -11.80
N ARG A 151 -4.47 15.83 -11.68
CA ARG A 151 -3.49 16.60 -10.88
C ARG A 151 -3.56 16.23 -9.42
N ASP A 152 -4.76 16.14 -8.85
CA ASP A 152 -4.95 15.75 -7.45
C ASP A 152 -4.40 14.36 -7.15
N LEU A 153 -4.61 13.39 -8.05
CA LEU A 153 -4.02 12.06 -7.91
C LEU A 153 -2.48 12.12 -7.95
N LYS A 154 -1.91 12.87 -8.90
CA LYS A 154 -0.46 13.05 -9.00
C LYS A 154 0.11 13.67 -7.72
N ASP A 155 -0.53 14.72 -7.21
CA ASP A 155 -0.09 15.41 -5.99
C ASP A 155 -0.25 14.52 -4.75
N PHE A 156 -1.29 13.68 -4.73
CA PHE A 156 -1.47 12.66 -3.72
C PHE A 156 -0.33 11.62 -3.74
N VAL A 157 0.01 11.09 -4.92
CA VAL A 157 1.14 10.14 -5.07
C VAL A 157 2.47 10.81 -4.70
N GLN A 158 2.67 12.07 -5.06
CA GLN A 158 3.85 12.83 -4.62
C GLN A 158 3.91 12.92 -3.09
N THR A 159 2.76 13.11 -2.43
CA THR A 159 2.69 13.14 -0.97
C THR A 159 3.00 11.77 -0.36
N LEU A 160 2.50 10.68 -0.94
CA LEU A 160 2.86 9.31 -0.54
C LEU A 160 4.37 9.06 -0.66
N LEU A 161 5.00 9.48 -1.75
CA LEU A 161 6.45 9.36 -1.94
C LEU A 161 7.25 10.17 -0.91
N LYS A 162 6.81 11.40 -0.60
CA LYS A 162 7.42 12.23 0.46
C LYS A 162 7.27 11.56 1.83
N MET A 163 6.08 11.02 2.13
CA MET A 163 5.81 10.28 3.37
C MET A 163 6.69 9.02 3.45
N TYR A 164 6.77 8.22 2.37
CA TYR A 164 7.60 7.02 2.32
C TYR A 164 9.06 7.33 2.66
N ARG A 165 9.63 8.38 2.06
CA ARG A 165 11.01 8.80 2.35
C ARG A 165 11.21 9.37 3.76
N LYS A 166 10.18 10.01 4.30
CA LYS A 166 10.26 10.68 5.62
C LYS A 166 10.22 9.68 6.79
N TYR A 167 9.44 8.60 6.67
CA TYR A 167 9.18 7.68 7.77
C TYR A 167 9.92 6.34 7.60
N PRO A 168 11.03 6.10 8.34
CA PRO A 168 11.75 4.82 8.30
C PRO A 168 10.89 3.60 8.63
N ALA A 169 9.75 3.79 9.30
CA ALA A 169 8.76 2.75 9.51
C ALA A 169 8.25 2.10 8.21
N LEU A 170 8.31 2.80 7.06
CA LEU A 170 7.80 2.33 5.78
C LEU A 170 8.84 1.57 4.95
N TYR A 171 10.13 1.68 5.26
CA TYR A 171 11.18 1.05 4.45
C TYR A 171 12.32 0.41 5.26
N GLY A 172 12.48 0.78 6.52
CA GLY A 172 13.63 0.35 7.32
C GLY A 172 13.53 -1.06 7.88
N THR A 173 12.30 -1.62 7.91
CA THR A 173 11.98 -2.95 8.43
C THR A 173 11.18 -3.79 7.42
N ASP A 174 11.37 -3.53 6.12
CA ASP A 174 10.60 -4.23 5.07
C ASP A 174 10.88 -5.73 4.99
N THR A 175 12.02 -6.17 5.48
CA THR A 175 12.45 -7.58 5.48
C THR A 175 12.47 -8.21 6.87
N ASP A 176 11.87 -7.52 7.86
CA ASP A 176 11.83 -7.96 9.26
C ASP A 176 10.35 -8.00 9.74
N PRO A 177 9.85 -9.17 10.15
CA PRO A 177 8.47 -9.31 10.62
C PRO A 177 8.16 -8.41 11.83
N SER A 178 9.16 -8.00 12.62
CA SER A 178 8.96 -7.07 13.71
C SER A 178 8.48 -5.67 13.28
N GLY A 179 8.63 -5.34 11.99
CA GLY A 179 8.25 -4.05 11.38
C GLY A 179 6.77 -3.90 11.08
N PHE A 180 5.97 -4.96 11.20
CA PHE A 180 4.56 -4.96 10.86
C PHE A 180 3.72 -5.61 11.95
N GLU A 181 2.50 -5.12 12.13
CA GLU A 181 1.51 -5.73 13.02
C GLU A 181 0.11 -5.38 12.56
N TRP A 182 -0.73 -6.39 12.32
CA TRP A 182 -2.14 -6.15 12.13
C TRP A 182 -2.79 -5.58 13.39
N ILE A 183 -3.60 -4.56 13.25
CA ILE A 183 -4.55 -4.13 14.28
C ILE A 183 -5.83 -4.93 14.10
N ASN A 184 -6.40 -4.91 12.89
CA ASN A 184 -7.51 -5.76 12.52
C ASN A 184 -7.31 -6.25 11.08
N ALA A 185 -7.11 -7.56 10.94
CA ALA A 185 -6.97 -8.26 9.67
C ALA A 185 -8.31 -8.89 9.20
N ASP A 186 -9.33 -8.90 10.06
CA ASP A 186 -10.54 -9.71 9.89
C ASP A 186 -11.83 -8.89 9.72
N ASP A 187 -11.70 -7.58 9.44
CA ASP A 187 -12.84 -6.67 9.22
C ASP A 187 -13.41 -6.80 7.79
N GLY A 188 -13.66 -8.05 7.40
CA GLY A 188 -14.12 -8.39 6.05
C GLY A 188 -15.48 -7.79 5.71
N ASP A 189 -16.44 -7.79 6.65
CA ASP A 189 -17.79 -7.26 6.44
C ASP A 189 -17.79 -5.78 6.06
N ARG A 190 -16.83 -5.02 6.58
CA ARG A 190 -16.64 -3.60 6.26
C ARG A 190 -15.57 -3.36 5.21
N SER A 191 -14.80 -4.38 4.83
CA SER A 191 -13.62 -4.28 3.94
C SER A 191 -12.67 -3.17 4.37
N ILE A 192 -12.39 -3.09 5.67
CA ILE A 192 -11.45 -2.16 6.27
C ILE A 192 -10.22 -2.92 6.75
N TYR A 193 -9.05 -2.35 6.55
CA TYR A 193 -7.78 -2.89 7.00
C TYR A 193 -7.09 -1.87 7.90
N SER A 194 -6.63 -2.32 9.06
CA SER A 194 -5.83 -1.50 9.95
C SER A 194 -4.59 -2.24 10.43
N PHE A 195 -3.45 -1.57 10.37
CA PHE A 195 -2.16 -2.14 10.74
C PHE A 195 -1.16 -1.09 11.20
N VAL A 196 -0.11 -1.55 11.84
CA VAL A 196 1.00 -0.72 12.30
C VAL A 196 2.25 -1.02 11.49
N ARG A 197 2.97 0.02 11.10
CA ARG A 197 4.35 -0.03 10.63
C ARG A 197 5.27 0.48 11.74
N LYS A 198 6.22 -0.35 12.15
CA LYS A 198 7.14 -0.05 13.24
C LYS A 198 8.49 0.41 12.70
N SER A 199 8.97 1.53 13.21
CA SER A 199 10.28 2.07 12.87
C SER A 199 11.41 1.24 13.53
N PRO A 200 12.57 1.08 12.86
CA PRO A 200 13.75 0.45 13.46
C PRO A 200 14.15 1.06 14.80
N THR A 201 13.93 2.37 14.96
CA THR A 201 14.25 3.12 16.18
C THR A 201 13.15 3.04 17.24
N LYS A 202 12.03 2.34 16.96
CA LYS A 202 10.83 2.29 17.81
C LYS A 202 10.17 3.65 18.09
N ARG A 203 10.56 4.68 17.34
CA ARG A 203 9.99 6.04 17.36
C ARG A 203 9.33 6.32 16.01
N ASN A 204 8.30 7.17 16.02
CA ASN A 204 7.57 7.53 14.79
C ASN A 204 7.01 6.30 14.06
N ASN A 205 6.38 5.40 14.80
CA ASN A 205 5.59 4.33 14.22
C ASN A 205 4.37 4.92 13.51
N LEU A 206 3.84 4.17 12.57
CA LEU A 206 2.65 4.58 11.83
C LEU A 206 1.52 3.57 12.06
N LEU A 207 0.34 4.09 12.34
CA LEU A 207 -0.93 3.36 12.25
C LEU A 207 -1.58 3.72 10.92
N VAL A 208 -1.99 2.72 10.16
CA VAL A 208 -2.61 2.85 8.85
C VAL A 208 -4.02 2.29 8.90
N VAL A 209 -4.98 3.00 8.36
CA VAL A 209 -6.39 2.56 8.20
C VAL A 209 -6.80 2.82 6.75
N CYS A 210 -7.36 1.80 6.09
CA CYS A 210 -7.85 1.88 4.71
C CYS A 210 -9.27 1.32 4.63
N ASN A 211 -10.21 2.11 4.12
CA ASN A 211 -11.58 1.72 3.82
C ASN A 211 -11.72 1.47 2.31
N PHE A 212 -12.05 0.24 1.93
CA PHE A 212 -12.22 -0.13 0.52
C PHE A 212 -13.68 -0.21 0.08
N THR A 213 -14.57 0.54 0.74
CA THR A 213 -16.00 0.61 0.38
C THR A 213 -16.45 2.04 0.14
N PRO A 214 -17.54 2.24 -0.65
CA PRO A 214 -18.15 3.55 -0.84
C PRO A 214 -18.99 4.00 0.36
N VAL A 215 -18.83 3.36 1.52
CA VAL A 215 -19.59 3.65 2.73
C VAL A 215 -18.71 4.42 3.72
N GLU A 216 -19.13 5.63 4.05
CA GLU A 216 -18.51 6.40 5.13
C GLU A 216 -18.80 5.80 6.50
N ARG A 217 -17.89 5.98 7.44
CA ARG A 217 -17.98 5.50 8.83
C ARG A 217 -17.69 6.67 9.78
N PRO A 218 -18.71 7.51 10.09
CA PRO A 218 -18.50 8.74 10.87
C PRO A 218 -17.87 8.50 12.24
N ASP A 219 -18.20 7.37 12.86
CA ASP A 219 -17.75 6.99 14.20
C ASP A 219 -16.87 5.75 14.19
N TYR A 220 -16.06 5.55 13.11
CA TYR A 220 -15.16 4.41 13.05
C TYR A 220 -14.17 4.44 14.21
N ARG A 221 -14.18 3.40 15.02
CA ARG A 221 -13.23 3.25 16.11
C ARG A 221 -12.14 2.27 15.74
N VAL A 222 -10.90 2.69 15.94
CA VAL A 222 -9.71 1.86 15.66
C VAL A 222 -9.00 1.53 16.96
N GLY A 223 -8.71 0.24 17.16
CA GLY A 223 -7.89 -0.23 18.27
C GLY A 223 -6.43 0.20 18.11
N VAL A 224 -5.76 0.48 19.21
CA VAL A 224 -4.37 0.94 19.17
C VAL A 224 -3.51 0.28 20.27
N PRO A 225 -2.21 0.02 19.99
CA PRO A 225 -1.35 -0.73 20.89
C PRO A 225 -0.97 0.04 22.17
N LYS A 226 -1.10 1.37 22.18
CA LYS A 226 -0.65 2.22 23.30
C LYS A 226 -1.61 3.38 23.56
N LYS A 227 -1.75 3.75 24.83
CA LYS A 227 -2.44 4.97 25.27
C LYS A 227 -1.56 6.19 24.98
N LYS A 228 -1.64 6.70 23.77
CA LYS A 228 -0.84 7.83 23.28
C LYS A 228 -1.67 8.82 22.49
N GLN A 229 -1.02 9.86 22.01
CA GLN A 229 -1.52 10.74 20.97
C GLN A 229 -1.14 10.15 19.59
N TYR A 230 -2.07 10.22 18.66
CA TYR A 230 -1.96 9.77 17.29
C TYR A 230 -2.16 10.98 16.37
N THR A 231 -1.09 11.40 15.71
CA THR A 231 -1.09 12.58 14.85
C THR A 231 -1.37 12.16 13.41
N LEU A 232 -2.45 12.66 12.81
CA LEU A 232 -2.76 12.42 11.41
C LEU A 232 -1.67 13.03 10.52
N VAL A 233 -1.06 12.22 9.68
CA VAL A 233 0.03 12.61 8.77
C VAL A 233 -0.30 12.42 7.30
N LEU A 234 -1.43 11.74 7.00
CA LEU A 234 -2.01 11.61 5.68
C LEU A 234 -3.49 11.24 5.80
N ASP A 235 -4.35 11.90 5.04
CA ASP A 235 -5.75 11.53 4.79
C ASP A 235 -5.98 11.25 3.29
N GLU A 236 -7.23 10.95 2.90
CA GLU A 236 -7.65 10.65 1.53
C GLU A 236 -7.47 11.82 0.54
N ASN A 237 -7.31 13.04 1.06
CA ASN A 237 -7.05 14.24 0.26
C ASN A 237 -5.54 14.55 0.13
N GLY A 238 -4.68 13.70 0.69
CA GLY A 238 -3.24 13.95 0.76
C GLY A 238 -2.87 15.07 1.74
N GLN A 239 -3.80 15.44 2.62
CA GLN A 239 -3.53 16.48 3.61
C GLN A 239 -2.70 15.93 4.76
N THR A 240 -1.73 16.71 5.19
CA THR A 240 -0.89 16.44 6.36
C THR A 240 -1.31 17.33 7.54
N ALA A 241 -2.59 17.62 7.66
CA ALA A 241 -3.13 18.43 8.76
C ALA A 241 -2.83 17.71 10.08
N LYS A 242 -1.93 18.23 10.88
CA LYS A 242 -1.43 17.65 12.15
C LYS A 242 -2.52 17.54 13.23
N LYS A 243 -3.70 17.02 12.84
CA LYS A 243 -4.80 16.76 13.77
C LYS A 243 -4.42 15.63 14.70
N VAL A 244 -4.60 15.83 15.98
CA VAL A 244 -4.19 14.91 17.05
C VAL A 244 -5.41 14.21 17.64
N PHE A 245 -5.37 12.89 17.68
CA PHE A 245 -6.36 12.04 18.32
C PHE A 245 -5.74 11.43 19.58
N LYS A 246 -6.49 11.43 20.68
CA LYS A 246 -6.04 10.85 21.94
C LYS A 246 -6.68 9.48 22.13
N ALA A 247 -5.86 8.46 22.37
CA ALA A 247 -6.37 7.14 22.69
C ALA A 247 -7.00 7.11 24.08
N GLU A 248 -8.17 6.52 24.16
CA GLU A 248 -8.97 6.31 25.36
C GLU A 248 -8.84 4.85 25.84
N LYS A 249 -9.15 4.60 27.12
CA LYS A 249 -9.26 3.25 27.66
C LYS A 249 -10.64 2.67 27.27
N GLN A 250 -10.72 2.26 26.03
CA GLN A 250 -11.91 1.60 25.47
C GLN A 250 -11.42 0.50 24.53
N ASP A 251 -11.84 -0.72 24.80
CA ASP A 251 -11.44 -1.89 24.03
C ASP A 251 -11.99 -1.84 22.61
N CYS A 252 -11.13 -2.12 21.62
CA CYS A 252 -11.48 -2.23 20.21
C CYS A 252 -10.40 -3.05 19.49
N ASP A 253 -10.78 -3.87 18.51
CA ASP A 253 -9.85 -4.67 17.71
C ASP A 253 -8.86 -5.51 18.57
N ASN A 254 -9.35 -6.10 19.65
CA ASN A 254 -8.55 -6.82 20.65
C ASN A 254 -7.42 -5.98 21.27
N ARG A 255 -7.58 -4.66 21.31
CA ARG A 255 -6.65 -3.71 21.94
C ARG A 255 -7.35 -2.99 23.09
N PRO A 256 -6.63 -2.73 24.22
CA PRO A 256 -7.24 -2.10 25.40
C PRO A 256 -7.44 -0.58 25.25
N PHE A 257 -6.96 0.00 24.16
CA PHE A 257 -7.07 1.41 23.84
C PHE A 257 -7.57 1.62 22.42
N SER A 258 -8.30 2.68 22.19
CA SER A 258 -8.82 3.05 20.88
C SER A 258 -9.08 4.54 20.79
N PHE A 259 -9.36 5.03 19.58
CA PHE A 259 -9.94 6.36 19.36
C PHE A 259 -10.91 6.32 18.17
N ALA A 260 -11.84 7.26 18.14
CA ALA A 260 -12.76 7.44 17.01
C ALA A 260 -12.15 8.33 15.93
N TYR A 261 -12.38 7.97 14.67
CA TYR A 261 -11.98 8.73 13.49
C TYR A 261 -13.11 8.69 12.46
N PRO A 262 -13.57 9.84 11.92
CA PRO A 262 -14.55 9.83 10.82
C PRO A 262 -13.85 9.33 9.54
N LEU A 263 -14.08 8.07 9.20
CA LEU A 263 -13.46 7.41 8.07
C LEU A 263 -14.35 7.54 6.83
N PRO A 264 -13.95 8.33 5.80
CA PRO A 264 -14.76 8.54 4.61
C PRO A 264 -14.92 7.28 3.74
N ALA A 265 -15.83 7.37 2.77
CA ALA A 265 -15.93 6.42 1.67
C ALA A 265 -14.60 6.35 0.91
N TYR A 266 -14.04 5.14 0.72
CA TYR A 266 -12.70 4.90 0.20
C TYR A 266 -11.60 5.69 0.96
N GLY A 267 -11.90 6.06 2.21
CA GLY A 267 -11.02 6.89 3.03
C GLY A 267 -9.78 6.14 3.49
N VAL A 268 -8.71 6.90 3.64
CA VAL A 268 -7.46 6.43 4.23
C VAL A 268 -7.01 7.38 5.34
N ALA A 269 -6.35 6.82 6.33
CA ALA A 269 -5.73 7.62 7.37
C ALA A 269 -4.41 6.99 7.82
N VAL A 270 -3.36 7.80 7.88
CA VAL A 270 -2.08 7.40 8.45
C VAL A 270 -1.76 8.29 9.63
N PHE A 271 -1.52 7.67 10.78
CA PHE A 271 -1.23 8.38 12.03
C PHE A 271 0.17 8.04 12.51
N GLN A 272 0.93 9.05 12.93
CA GLN A 272 2.20 8.89 13.61
C GLN A 272 1.98 8.85 15.13
N TYR A 273 2.73 7.94 15.86
CA TYR A 273 2.67 7.83 17.32
C TYR A 273 3.98 7.38 17.96
#